data_43776fcb605c5647728bc163595445a7
#
_entry.id   43776fcb605c5647728bc163595445a7
#
_cell.length_a   1.000
_cell.length_b   1.000
_cell.length_c   1.000
_cell.angle_alpha   90.00
_cell.angle_beta   90.00
_cell.angle_gamma   90.00
#
_symmetry.space_group_name_H-M   'P 1'
#
loop_
_entity.id
_entity.type
_entity.pdbx_description
1 polymer ?
#
loop_
_entity_poly.entity_id
_entity_poly.type
_entity_poly.pdbx_seq_one_letter_code
_entity_poly.pdbx_strand_id
1 'polypeptide(L)'
;MRNKLLYIAIGILISLNFYFLFNIFNKTKGEKNEEFKYEMRFLKKRLNFENNQLELAKKEFKRYNDEKKKIERNFRKYDLIIMNDLSNEKYINEDNKNNYYDLAISLNQVRMNHWKNIREIANKEQESKLDSIWSRMKIRIESE
;
A
#
# COMPACT_ATOMS: atom_id res chain seq x y z
N MET A 1 36.32 -37.72 -4.83
CA MET A 1 35.36 -37.11 -5.77
C MET A 1 34.02 -36.76 -5.13
N ARG A 2 33.42 -37.60 -4.26
CA ARG A 2 32.10 -37.41 -3.64
C ARG A 2 31.92 -36.09 -2.84
N ASN A 3 32.95 -35.65 -2.11
CA ASN A 3 32.88 -34.40 -1.33
C ASN A 3 32.94 -33.13 -2.21
N LYS A 4 33.60 -33.17 -3.38
CA LYS A 4 33.63 -32.02 -4.31
C LYS A 4 32.26 -31.76 -4.92
N LEU A 5 31.50 -32.80 -5.29
CA LEU A 5 30.15 -32.71 -5.79
C LEU A 5 29.18 -32.14 -4.70
N LEU A 6 29.38 -32.56 -3.44
CA LEU A 6 28.59 -32.04 -2.32
C LEU A 6 28.81 -30.54 -2.12
N TYR A 7 30.03 -30.05 -2.15
CA TYR A 7 30.32 -28.60 -2.02
C TYR A 7 29.76 -27.78 -3.18
N ILE A 8 29.81 -28.33 -4.41
CA ILE A 8 29.18 -27.68 -5.58
C ILE A 8 27.66 -27.59 -5.39
N ALA A 9 27.01 -28.68 -4.95
CA ALA A 9 25.56 -28.69 -4.69
C ALA A 9 25.17 -27.68 -3.62
N ILE A 10 25.92 -27.60 -2.52
CA ILE A 10 25.69 -26.61 -1.45
C ILE A 10 25.85 -25.18 -1.98
N GLY A 11 26.89 -24.93 -2.79
CA GLY A 11 27.12 -23.61 -3.39
C GLY A 11 25.95 -23.17 -4.29
N ILE A 12 25.43 -24.08 -5.12
CA ILE A 12 24.25 -23.82 -5.96
C ILE A 12 23.01 -23.52 -5.08
N LEU A 13 22.80 -24.30 -4.03
CA LEU A 13 21.64 -24.11 -3.14
C LEU A 13 21.68 -22.75 -2.42
N ILE A 14 22.87 -22.34 -1.96
CA ILE A 14 23.07 -21.03 -1.33
C ILE A 14 22.80 -19.91 -2.36
N SER A 15 23.33 -20.04 -3.58
CA SER A 15 23.13 -19.05 -4.64
C SER A 15 21.67 -18.90 -5.05
N LEU A 16 20.91 -20.01 -5.12
CA LEU A 16 19.47 -19.99 -5.37
C LEU A 16 18.70 -19.29 -4.24
N ASN A 17 19.04 -19.56 -2.98
CA ASN A 17 18.41 -18.88 -1.85
C ASN A 17 18.65 -17.36 -1.88
N PHE A 18 19.90 -16.93 -2.17
CA PHE A 18 20.20 -15.51 -2.34
C PHE A 18 19.44 -14.88 -3.51
N TYR A 19 19.32 -15.57 -4.64
CA TYR A 19 18.53 -15.12 -5.78
C TYR A 19 17.04 -14.94 -5.43
N PHE A 20 16.43 -15.91 -4.73
CA PHE A 20 15.03 -15.80 -4.28
C PHE A 20 14.83 -14.66 -3.29
N LEU A 21 15.71 -14.51 -2.29
CA LEU A 21 15.66 -13.39 -1.35
C LEU A 21 15.79 -12.06 -2.06
N PHE A 22 16.73 -11.91 -2.99
CA PHE A 22 16.92 -10.69 -3.77
C PHE A 22 15.68 -10.35 -4.61
N ASN A 23 15.05 -11.34 -5.24
CA ASN A 23 13.82 -11.13 -6.00
C ASN A 23 12.64 -10.72 -5.10
N ILE A 24 12.47 -11.31 -3.92
CA ILE A 24 11.44 -10.93 -2.95
C ILE A 24 11.66 -9.48 -2.49
N PHE A 25 12.90 -9.10 -2.15
CA PHE A 25 13.22 -7.73 -1.77
C PHE A 25 12.98 -6.70 -2.89
N ASN A 26 13.29 -7.06 -4.13
CA ASN A 26 13.05 -6.17 -5.27
C ASN A 26 11.56 -6.07 -5.62
N LYS A 27 10.79 -7.15 -5.49
CA LYS A 27 9.35 -7.15 -5.74
C LYS A 27 8.62 -6.24 -4.77
N THR A 28 8.94 -6.28 -3.47
CA THR A 28 8.35 -5.39 -2.45
C THR A 28 8.73 -3.91 -2.64
N LYS A 29 9.90 -3.61 -3.18
CA LYS A 29 10.27 -2.25 -3.59
C LYS A 29 9.54 -1.82 -4.87
N GLY A 30 9.30 -2.75 -5.80
CA GLY A 30 8.60 -2.50 -7.06
C GLY A 30 7.14 -2.10 -6.83
N GLU A 31 6.39 -2.81 -6.00
CA GLU A 31 4.97 -2.54 -5.74
C GLU A 31 4.74 -1.13 -5.15
N LYS A 32 5.59 -0.69 -4.22
CA LYS A 32 5.49 0.68 -3.65
C LYS A 32 5.76 1.79 -4.68
N ASN A 33 6.56 1.50 -5.70
CA ASN A 33 6.86 2.43 -6.77
C ASN A 33 5.75 2.43 -7.84
N GLU A 34 5.02 1.32 -7.99
CA GLU A 34 3.92 1.20 -8.96
C GLU A 34 2.67 2.00 -8.53
N GLU A 35 2.26 1.98 -7.25
CA GLU A 35 1.14 2.80 -6.75
C GLU A 35 1.40 4.30 -7.03
N PHE A 36 2.60 4.78 -6.70
CA PHE A 36 3.03 6.14 -6.99
C PHE A 36 3.01 6.46 -8.49
N LYS A 37 3.60 5.60 -9.31
CA LYS A 37 3.64 5.79 -10.76
C LYS A 37 2.26 5.79 -11.39
N TYR A 38 1.39 4.90 -10.91
CA TYR A 38 0.00 4.81 -11.36
C TYR A 38 -0.75 6.10 -11.05
N GLU A 39 -0.67 6.58 -9.82
CA GLU A 39 -1.33 7.81 -9.40
C GLU A 39 -0.81 9.03 -10.16
N MET A 40 0.50 9.22 -10.25
CA MET A 40 1.08 10.34 -11.01
C MET A 40 0.69 10.29 -12.50
N ARG A 41 0.61 9.10 -13.08
CA ARG A 41 0.14 8.91 -14.46
C ARG A 41 -1.34 9.24 -14.59
N PHE A 42 -2.16 8.85 -13.63
CA PHE A 42 -3.58 9.18 -13.59
C PHE A 42 -3.80 10.69 -13.53
N LEU A 43 -3.15 11.37 -12.57
CA LEU A 43 -3.24 12.82 -12.41
C LEU A 43 -2.81 13.56 -13.70
N LYS A 44 -1.69 13.13 -14.29
CA LYS A 44 -1.17 13.75 -15.52
C LYS A 44 -2.05 13.47 -16.74
N LYS A 45 -2.44 12.21 -16.99
CA LYS A 45 -3.09 11.81 -18.24
C LYS A 45 -4.62 11.91 -18.21
N ARG A 46 -5.24 11.74 -17.06
CA ARG A 46 -6.71 11.76 -16.93
C ARG A 46 -7.23 13.09 -16.45
N LEU A 47 -6.52 13.73 -15.52
CA LEU A 47 -6.93 15.03 -14.97
C LEU A 47 -6.17 16.21 -15.60
N ASN A 48 -5.15 15.98 -16.45
CA ASN A 48 -4.33 17.02 -17.06
C ASN A 48 -3.63 17.94 -16.04
N PHE A 49 -3.11 17.34 -14.93
CA PHE A 49 -2.34 18.11 -13.96
C PHE A 49 -1.07 18.70 -14.59
N GLU A 50 -0.83 19.96 -14.32
CA GLU A 50 0.37 20.68 -14.71
C GLU A 50 1.56 20.29 -13.85
N ASN A 51 2.78 20.66 -14.24
CA ASN A 51 4.00 20.25 -13.54
C ASN A 51 4.04 20.74 -12.08
N ASN A 52 3.59 21.98 -11.82
CA ASN A 52 3.48 22.53 -10.46
C ASN A 52 2.50 21.75 -9.59
N GLN A 53 1.33 21.37 -10.12
CA GLN A 53 0.34 20.54 -9.45
C GLN A 53 0.88 19.13 -9.18
N LEU A 54 1.61 18.54 -10.14
CA LEU A 54 2.25 17.23 -9.95
C LEU A 54 3.32 17.25 -8.85
N GLU A 55 4.07 18.35 -8.69
CA GLU A 55 5.02 18.48 -7.58
C GLU A 55 4.32 18.56 -6.22
N LEU A 56 3.18 19.25 -6.13
CA LEU A 56 2.35 19.26 -4.93
C LEU A 56 1.75 17.88 -4.65
N ALA A 57 1.23 17.21 -5.66
CA ALA A 57 0.69 15.86 -5.56
C ALA A 57 1.74 14.84 -5.11
N LYS A 58 2.99 14.95 -5.57
CA LYS A 58 4.10 14.10 -5.09
C LYS A 58 4.39 14.28 -3.61
N LYS A 59 4.36 15.54 -3.11
CA LYS A 59 4.54 15.82 -1.68
C LYS A 59 3.40 15.23 -0.86
N GLU A 60 2.17 15.39 -1.35
CA GLU A 60 0.99 14.82 -0.72
C GLU A 60 1.02 13.29 -0.71
N PHE A 61 1.38 12.64 -1.82
CA PHE A 61 1.54 11.19 -1.88
C PHE A 61 2.57 10.69 -0.87
N LYS A 62 3.69 11.41 -0.73
CA LYS A 62 4.71 11.06 0.27
C LYS A 62 4.14 11.11 1.68
N ARG A 63 3.41 12.18 2.05
CA ARG A 63 2.74 12.33 3.35
C ARG A 63 1.79 11.16 3.60
N TYR A 64 0.87 10.90 2.65
CA TYR A 64 -0.07 9.80 2.67
C TYR A 64 0.61 8.45 2.88
N ASN A 65 1.64 8.15 2.10
CA ASN A 65 2.35 6.88 2.16
C ASN A 65 3.10 6.69 3.50
N ASP A 66 3.62 7.77 4.09
CA ASP A 66 4.31 7.71 5.39
C ASP A 66 3.31 7.47 6.53
N GLU A 67 2.12 8.09 6.51
CA GLU A 67 1.03 7.83 7.46
C GLU A 67 0.46 6.40 7.29
N LYS A 68 0.16 5.99 6.05
CA LYS A 68 -0.27 4.63 5.70
C LYS A 68 0.68 3.57 6.26
N LYS A 69 2.00 3.75 6.08
CA LYS A 69 3.01 2.82 6.61
C LYS A 69 3.04 2.72 8.12
N LYS A 70 2.76 3.82 8.84
CA LYS A 70 2.67 3.77 10.31
C LYS A 70 1.50 2.89 10.75
N ILE A 71 0.34 3.05 10.11
CA ILE A 71 -0.86 2.26 10.39
C ILE A 71 -0.63 0.79 10.03
N GLU A 72 -0.06 0.49 8.86
CA GLU A 72 0.26 -0.88 8.42
C GLU A 72 1.24 -1.60 9.36
N ARG A 73 2.19 -0.88 9.99
CA ARG A 73 3.06 -1.47 11.02
C ARG A 73 2.28 -1.86 12.27
N ASN A 74 1.30 -1.03 12.65
CA ASN A 74 0.44 -1.33 13.80
C ASN A 74 -0.51 -2.50 13.48
N PHE A 75 -1.06 -2.59 12.26
CA PHE A 75 -1.82 -3.77 11.83
C PHE A 75 -1.04 -5.05 12.04
N ARG A 76 0.19 -5.12 11.50
CA ARG A 76 1.05 -6.30 11.68
C ARG A 76 1.31 -6.67 13.14
N LYS A 77 1.41 -5.67 14.02
CA LYS A 77 1.54 -5.91 15.47
C LYS A 77 0.29 -6.59 16.05
N TYR A 78 -0.90 -6.07 15.71
CA TYR A 78 -2.15 -6.64 16.19
C TYR A 78 -2.48 -7.98 15.54
N ASP A 79 -2.15 -8.17 14.25
CA ASP A 79 -2.23 -9.48 13.59
C ASP A 79 -1.49 -10.56 14.39
N LEU A 80 -0.24 -10.26 14.80
CA LEU A 80 0.54 -11.19 15.62
C LEU A 80 -0.09 -11.46 16.99
N ILE A 81 -0.67 -10.45 17.65
CA ILE A 81 -1.35 -10.61 18.94
C ILE A 81 -2.58 -11.51 18.76
N ILE A 82 -3.42 -11.23 17.77
CA ILE A 82 -4.64 -12.00 17.48
C ILE A 82 -4.28 -13.45 17.10
N MET A 83 -3.27 -13.65 16.25
CA MET A 83 -2.79 -14.99 15.89
C MET A 83 -2.27 -15.76 17.09
N ASN A 84 -1.55 -15.10 18.02
CA ASN A 84 -1.07 -15.73 19.24
C ASN A 84 -2.23 -16.12 20.18
N ASP A 85 -3.24 -15.28 20.32
CA ASP A 85 -4.43 -15.59 21.13
C ASP A 85 -5.19 -16.78 20.54
N LEU A 86 -5.40 -16.82 19.22
CA LEU A 86 -6.03 -17.94 18.52
C LEU A 86 -5.21 -19.25 18.66
N SER A 87 -3.89 -19.18 18.54
CA SER A 87 -3.02 -20.36 18.64
C SER A 87 -3.00 -20.97 20.03
N ASN A 88 -3.29 -20.19 21.06
CA ASN A 88 -3.33 -20.65 22.46
C ASN A 88 -4.75 -20.93 22.96
N GLU A 89 -5.73 -21.03 22.03
CA GLU A 89 -7.16 -21.23 22.35
C GLU A 89 -7.71 -20.20 23.34
N LYS A 90 -7.11 -19.01 23.36
CA LYS A 90 -7.55 -17.90 24.19
C LYS A 90 -8.64 -17.10 23.48
N TYR A 91 -9.53 -16.54 24.27
CA TYR A 91 -10.46 -15.54 23.77
C TYR A 91 -9.68 -14.31 23.30
N ILE A 92 -9.98 -13.83 22.09
CA ILE A 92 -9.40 -12.59 21.59
C ILE A 92 -9.84 -11.47 22.53
N ASN A 93 -8.89 -10.74 23.08
CA ASN A 93 -9.17 -9.61 23.96
C ASN A 93 -9.93 -8.54 23.16
N GLU A 94 -11.08 -8.09 23.68
CA GLU A 94 -11.93 -7.09 23.01
C GLU A 94 -11.21 -5.76 22.76
N ASP A 95 -10.30 -5.34 23.65
CA ASP A 95 -9.51 -4.13 23.44
C ASP A 95 -8.56 -4.28 22.24
N ASN A 96 -7.95 -5.45 22.07
CA ASN A 96 -7.09 -5.72 20.91
C ASN A 96 -7.91 -5.74 19.62
N LYS A 97 -9.11 -6.27 19.63
CA LYS A 97 -10.05 -6.29 18.52
C LYS A 97 -10.53 -4.87 18.16
N ASN A 98 -10.91 -4.08 19.16
CA ASN A 98 -11.31 -2.70 18.96
C ASN A 98 -10.15 -1.85 18.39
N ASN A 99 -8.95 -1.98 18.96
CA ASN A 99 -7.76 -1.31 18.42
C ASN A 99 -7.49 -1.70 16.96
N TYR A 100 -7.72 -2.96 16.57
CA TYR A 100 -7.59 -3.41 15.19
C TYR A 100 -8.61 -2.73 14.26
N TYR A 101 -9.87 -2.60 14.70
CA TYR A 101 -10.90 -1.88 13.94
C TYR A 101 -10.61 -0.39 13.84
N ASP A 102 -10.10 0.24 14.90
CA ASP A 102 -9.69 1.65 14.88
C ASP A 102 -8.57 1.93 13.88
N LEU A 103 -7.66 0.96 13.69
CA LEU A 103 -6.64 1.06 12.62
C LEU A 103 -7.26 1.02 11.24
N ALA A 104 -8.30 0.21 11.01
CA ALA A 104 -9.03 0.18 9.72
C ALA A 104 -9.73 1.50 9.44
N ILE A 105 -10.37 2.08 10.45
CA ILE A 105 -10.99 3.41 10.37
C ILE A 105 -9.92 4.47 10.05
N SER A 106 -8.80 4.44 10.78
CA SER A 106 -7.68 5.36 10.59
C SER A 106 -7.08 5.26 9.18
N LEU A 107 -6.93 4.05 8.64
CA LEU A 107 -6.43 3.85 7.28
C LEU A 107 -7.38 4.45 6.23
N ASN A 108 -8.69 4.27 6.40
CA ASN A 108 -9.68 4.88 5.53
C ASN A 108 -9.66 6.41 5.63
N GLN A 109 -9.53 6.96 6.84
CA GLN A 109 -9.43 8.40 7.06
C GLN A 109 -8.21 9.00 6.35
N VAL A 110 -7.05 8.35 6.45
CA VAL A 110 -5.82 8.78 5.77
C VAL A 110 -6.00 8.76 4.25
N ARG A 111 -6.68 7.74 3.71
CA ARG A 111 -7.01 7.66 2.27
C ARG A 111 -7.97 8.77 1.82
N MET A 112 -9.01 9.03 2.61
CA MET A 112 -9.98 10.10 2.31
C MET A 112 -9.31 11.47 2.34
N ASN A 113 -8.48 11.74 3.35
CA ASN A 113 -7.71 12.99 3.45
C ASN A 113 -6.76 13.17 2.28
N HIS A 114 -6.11 12.11 1.83
CA HIS A 114 -5.25 12.13 0.66
C HIS A 114 -6.03 12.61 -0.59
N TRP A 115 -7.16 11.99 -0.90
CA TRP A 115 -7.96 12.38 -2.07
C TRP A 115 -8.59 13.77 -1.94
N LYS A 116 -8.94 14.19 -0.71
CA LYS A 116 -9.36 15.55 -0.44
C LYS A 116 -8.25 16.55 -0.79
N ASN A 117 -7.01 16.30 -0.35
CA ASN A 117 -5.86 17.16 -0.63
C ASN A 117 -5.50 17.16 -2.14
N ILE A 118 -5.61 16.03 -2.83
CA ILE A 118 -5.45 15.98 -4.30
C ILE A 118 -6.52 16.85 -4.97
N ARG A 119 -7.76 16.83 -4.49
CA ARG A 119 -8.84 17.68 -5.00
C ARG A 119 -8.55 19.17 -4.75
N GLU A 120 -7.98 19.55 -3.63
CA GLU A 120 -7.59 20.94 -3.33
C GLU A 120 -6.45 21.45 -4.22
N ILE A 121 -5.60 20.58 -4.75
CA ILE A 121 -4.57 20.90 -5.74
C ILE A 121 -5.18 21.11 -7.14
N ALA A 122 -6.32 20.50 -7.43
CA ALA A 122 -6.99 20.54 -8.72
C ALA A 122 -7.63 21.91 -9.00
N ASN A 123 -7.71 22.31 -10.26
CA ASN A 123 -8.56 23.42 -10.68
C ASN A 123 -10.02 22.94 -10.87
N LYS A 124 -10.96 23.87 -11.12
CA LYS A 124 -12.39 23.57 -11.24
C LYS A 124 -12.74 22.53 -12.32
N GLU A 125 -12.06 22.58 -13.47
CA GLU A 125 -12.26 21.60 -14.54
C GLU A 125 -11.77 20.21 -14.12
N GLN A 126 -10.62 20.15 -13.47
CA GLN A 126 -10.02 18.91 -12.96
C GLN A 126 -10.85 18.30 -11.81
N GLU A 127 -11.38 19.13 -10.92
CA GLU A 127 -12.34 18.71 -9.88
C GLU A 127 -13.57 18.05 -10.52
N SER A 128 -14.17 18.70 -11.52
CA SER A 128 -15.34 18.16 -12.23
C SER A 128 -15.06 16.82 -12.90
N LYS A 129 -13.88 16.67 -13.50
CA LYS A 129 -13.43 15.38 -14.08
C LYS A 129 -13.28 14.30 -13.00
N LEU A 130 -12.70 14.65 -11.86
CA LEU A 130 -12.51 13.73 -10.74
C LEU A 130 -13.87 13.26 -10.19
N ASP A 131 -14.82 14.18 -9.98
CA ASP A 131 -16.18 13.88 -9.53
C ASP A 131 -16.93 12.97 -10.51
N SER A 132 -16.77 13.23 -11.82
CA SER A 132 -17.33 12.37 -12.87
C SER A 132 -16.76 10.94 -12.85
N ILE A 133 -15.47 10.78 -12.55
CA ILE A 133 -14.84 9.46 -12.43
C ILE A 133 -15.40 8.73 -11.20
N TRP A 134 -15.49 9.40 -10.06
CA TRP A 134 -16.03 8.81 -8.83
C TRP A 134 -17.50 8.43 -8.95
N SER A 135 -18.32 9.28 -9.60
CA SER A 135 -19.74 8.98 -9.85
C SER A 135 -19.91 7.72 -10.70
N ARG A 136 -19.08 7.54 -11.73
CA ARG A 136 -19.12 6.32 -12.57
C ARG A 136 -18.68 5.07 -11.79
N MET A 137 -17.70 5.19 -10.89
CA MET A 137 -17.28 4.08 -10.04
C MET A 137 -18.39 3.68 -9.07
N LYS A 138 -19.10 4.67 -8.50
CA LYS A 138 -20.25 4.43 -7.61
C LYS A 138 -21.36 3.65 -8.33
N ILE A 139 -21.79 4.11 -9.51
CA ILE A 139 -22.84 3.45 -10.31
C ILE A 139 -22.45 1.99 -10.62
N ARG A 140 -21.19 1.73 -10.95
CA ARG A 140 -20.72 0.39 -11.23
C ARG A 140 -20.82 -0.55 -10.02
N ILE A 141 -20.43 -0.07 -8.83
CA ILE A 141 -20.52 -0.85 -7.58
C ILE A 141 -21.99 -1.12 -7.20
N GLU A 142 -22.89 -0.16 -7.43
CA GLU A 142 -24.31 -0.31 -7.14
C GLU A 142 -25.04 -1.24 -8.13
N SER A 143 -24.42 -1.57 -9.27
CA SER A 143 -24.98 -2.46 -10.31
C SER A 143 -24.50 -3.92 -10.22
N GLU A 144 -23.54 -4.22 -9.36
CA GLU A 144 -23.04 -5.57 -9.05
C GLU A 144 -23.81 -6.22 -7.88
#